data_d0ac683c788b2c42fd87ce121d4bd763
#
_entry.id   d0ac683c788b2c42fd87ce121d4bd763
#
_cell.length_a   1.000
_cell.length_b   1.000
_cell.length_c   1.000
_cell.angle_alpha   90.00
_cell.angle_beta   90.00
_cell.angle_gamma   90.00
#
_symmetry.space_group_name_H-M   'P 1'
#
loop_
_entity.id
_entity.type
_entity.pdbx_description
1 polymer ?
#
loop_
_entity_poly.entity_id
_entity_poly.type
_entity_poly.pdbx_seq_one_letter_code
_entity_poly.pdbx_strand_id
1 'polypeptide(L)' 'SDYLPAEASEDSRAFADEPINKLYDAIRQLSEVDRGVILLYLEEKSYQEIAEITGTNANNIGVRITRIKDRLRKLY' A
#
# COMPACT_ATOMS: atom_id res chain seq x y z
N SER A 1 7.40 -24.65 19.24
CA SER A 1 7.49 -24.29 19.54
C SER A 1 7.40 -24.22 19.56
N ASP A 2 7.22 -24.53 19.35
CA ASP A 2 7.22 -24.14 19.44
C ASP A 2 6.78 -23.45 19.83
N TYR A 3 6.41 -23.41 20.08
CA TYR A 3 6.04 -22.57 20.47
C TYR A 3 6.23 -21.34 20.89
N LEU A 4 6.62 -21.14 21.51
CA LEU A 4 7.04 -19.90 22.12
C LEU A 4 7.87 -19.04 21.22
N PRO A 5 8.85 -19.53 20.56
CA PRO A 5 9.61 -18.75 19.59
C PRO A 5 8.71 -18.09 18.55
N ALA A 6 7.65 -18.77 18.17
CA ALA A 6 6.73 -18.21 17.19
C ALA A 6 6.01 -17.00 17.75
N GLU A 7 5.58 -17.09 18.99
CA GLU A 7 4.91 -15.96 19.63
C GLU A 7 5.85 -14.79 19.80
N ALA A 8 7.06 -15.06 20.22
CA ALA A 8 8.05 -14.01 20.37
C ALA A 8 8.33 -13.35 19.02
N SER A 9 8.42 -14.15 17.98
CA SER A 9 8.66 -13.61 16.65
C SER A 9 7.51 -12.72 16.19
N GLU A 10 6.31 -13.13 16.50
CA GLU A 10 5.14 -12.33 16.13
C GLU A 10 5.13 -10.99 16.85
N ASP A 11 5.44 -11.02 18.14
CA ASP A 11 5.48 -9.78 18.89
C ASP A 11 6.57 -8.86 18.38
N SER A 12 7.75 -9.40 18.13
CA SER A 12 8.85 -8.62 17.60
C SER A 12 8.51 -8.06 16.24
N ARG A 13 7.90 -8.87 15.40
CA ARG A 13 7.56 -8.45 14.06
C ARG A 13 6.51 -7.35 14.07
N ALA A 14 5.49 -7.50 14.92
CA ALA A 14 4.44 -6.49 15.00
C ALA A 14 5.03 -5.16 15.43
N PHE A 15 5.95 -5.19 16.36
CA PHE A 15 6.57 -3.97 16.84
C PHE A 15 7.48 -3.36 15.76
N ALA A 16 8.29 -4.19 15.11
CA ALA A 16 9.21 -3.72 14.09
C ALA A 16 8.47 -3.22 12.85
N ASP A 17 7.31 -3.82 12.55
CA ASP A 17 6.56 -3.51 11.35
C ASP A 17 5.45 -2.51 11.58
N GLU A 18 5.44 -1.82 12.72
CA GLU A 18 4.38 -0.88 13.03
C GLU A 18 4.19 0.19 11.95
N PRO A 19 5.27 0.81 11.42
CA PRO A 19 5.07 1.78 10.34
C PRO A 19 4.44 1.17 9.11
N ILE A 20 4.81 -0.07 8.78
CA ILE A 20 4.24 -0.76 7.63
C ILE A 20 2.77 -1.08 7.90
N ASN A 21 2.45 -1.50 9.11
CA ASN A 21 1.07 -1.78 9.48
C ASN A 21 0.20 -0.53 9.38
N LYS A 22 0.72 0.61 9.78
CA LYS A 22 -0.01 1.87 9.66
C LYS A 22 -0.25 2.21 8.20
N LEU A 23 0.75 1.98 7.36
CA LEU A 23 0.60 2.24 5.94
C LEU A 23 -0.51 1.37 5.34
N TYR A 24 -0.51 0.09 5.64
CA TYR A 24 -1.53 -0.81 5.10
C TYR A 24 -2.91 -0.49 5.67
N ASP A 25 -2.99 -0.05 6.91
CA ASP A 25 -4.26 0.41 7.46
C ASP A 25 -4.79 1.61 6.71
N ALA A 26 -3.91 2.55 6.37
CA ALA A 26 -4.30 3.72 5.59
C ALA A 26 -4.74 3.32 4.19
N ILE A 27 -4.02 2.38 3.58
CA ILE A 27 -4.37 1.89 2.25
C ILE A 27 -5.76 1.27 2.25
N ARG A 28 -6.10 0.53 3.30
CA ARG A 28 -7.42 -0.10 3.40
C ARG A 28 -8.55 0.92 3.45
N GLN A 29 -8.27 2.14 3.82
CA GLN A 29 -9.30 3.20 3.86
C GLN A 29 -9.50 3.88 2.52
N LEU A 30 -8.69 3.56 1.54
CA LEU A 30 -8.85 4.09 0.19
C LEU A 30 -9.98 3.38 -0.54
N SER A 31 -10.49 4.01 -1.60
CA SER A 31 -11.44 3.34 -2.47
C SER A 31 -10.80 2.11 -3.09
N GLU A 32 -11.64 1.23 -3.61
CA GLU A 32 -11.15 -0.01 -4.20
C GLU A 32 -10.17 0.28 -5.34
N VAL A 33 -10.51 1.24 -6.19
CA VAL A 33 -9.66 1.60 -7.33
C VAL A 33 -8.33 2.16 -6.85
N ASP A 34 -8.38 3.11 -5.92
CA ASP A 34 -7.15 3.72 -5.41
C ASP A 34 -6.27 2.71 -4.71
N ARG A 35 -6.89 1.79 -3.98
CA ARG A 35 -6.15 0.73 -3.30
C ARG A 35 -5.42 -0.15 -4.31
N GLY A 36 -6.10 -0.52 -5.39
CA GLY A 36 -5.47 -1.31 -6.43
C GLY A 36 -4.31 -0.58 -7.09
N VAL A 37 -4.51 0.70 -7.39
CA VAL A 37 -3.48 1.51 -8.03
C VAL A 37 -2.24 1.61 -7.14
N ILE A 38 -2.43 1.95 -5.86
CA ILE A 38 -1.28 2.14 -5.00
C ILE A 38 -0.53 0.83 -4.72
N LEU A 39 -1.25 -0.28 -4.66
CA LEU A 39 -0.59 -1.57 -4.46
C LEU A 39 0.27 -1.95 -5.66
N LEU A 40 -0.22 -1.68 -6.88
CA LEU A 40 0.57 -1.91 -8.07
C LEU A 40 1.80 -0.99 -8.11
N TYR A 41 1.63 0.23 -7.66
CA TYR A 41 2.74 1.17 -7.58
C TYR A 41 3.81 0.67 -6.61
N LEU A 42 3.40 0.13 -5.49
CA LEU A 42 4.32 -0.42 -4.50
C LEU A 42 5.04 -1.66 -5.01
N GLU A 43 4.45 -2.35 -5.99
CA GLU A 43 5.10 -3.46 -6.67
C GLU A 43 6.02 -3.00 -7.78
N GLU A 44 6.25 -1.70 -7.87
CA GLU A 44 7.17 -1.09 -8.83
C GLU A 44 6.71 -1.23 -10.28
N LYS A 45 5.40 -1.33 -10.49
CA LYS A 45 4.85 -1.29 -11.83
C LYS A 45 4.96 0.13 -12.37
N SER A 46 5.23 0.25 -13.66
CA SER A 46 5.28 1.56 -14.30
C SER A 46 3.88 2.16 -14.39
N TYR A 47 3.81 3.48 -14.53
CA TYR A 47 2.52 4.15 -14.71
C TYR A 47 1.80 3.61 -15.93
N GLN A 48 2.54 3.30 -16.99
CA GLN A 48 1.95 2.75 -18.20
C GLN A 48 1.31 1.39 -17.92
N GLU A 49 2.02 0.53 -17.19
CA GLU A 49 1.50 -0.78 -16.85
C GLU A 49 0.25 -0.68 -15.97
N ILE A 50 0.28 0.21 -14.97
CA ILE A 50 -0.86 0.41 -14.11
C ILE A 50 -2.04 0.92 -14.92
N ALA A 51 -1.77 1.84 -15.84
CA ALA A 51 -2.82 2.39 -16.69
C ALA A 51 -3.47 1.31 -17.56
N GLU A 52 -2.66 0.39 -18.08
CA GLU A 52 -3.18 -0.69 -18.91
C GLU A 52 -4.04 -1.65 -18.09
N ILE A 53 -3.60 -1.94 -16.87
CA ILE A 53 -4.36 -2.84 -16.01
C ILE A 53 -5.70 -2.22 -15.59
N THR A 54 -5.69 -0.92 -15.31
CA THR A 54 -6.88 -0.24 -14.79
C THR A 54 -7.74 0.42 -15.86
N GLY A 55 -7.28 0.41 -17.13
CA GLY A 55 -8.09 0.91 -18.24
C GLY A 55 -8.06 2.41 -18.40
N THR A 56 -6.93 3.04 -18.10
CA THR A 56 -6.79 4.48 -18.25
C THR A 56 -5.45 4.79 -18.93
N ASN A 57 -4.87 5.96 -18.69
CA ASN A 57 -3.59 6.33 -19.29
C ASN A 57 -2.61 6.73 -18.20
N ALA A 58 -1.32 6.77 -18.58
CA ALA A 58 -0.24 7.02 -17.63
C ALA A 58 -0.37 8.38 -16.94
N ASN A 59 -0.85 9.39 -17.66
CA ASN A 59 -1.02 10.71 -17.08
C ASN A 59 -2.04 10.69 -15.96
N ASN A 60 -3.16 10.00 -16.16
CA ASN A 60 -4.19 9.85 -15.13
C ASN A 60 -3.64 9.10 -13.92
N ILE A 61 -2.85 8.07 -14.16
CA ILE A 61 -2.25 7.31 -13.06
C ILE A 61 -1.33 8.21 -12.24
N GLY A 62 -0.52 9.04 -12.89
CA GLY A 62 0.35 9.96 -12.19
C GLY A 62 -0.42 10.91 -11.28
N VAL A 63 -1.50 11.48 -11.80
CA VAL A 63 -2.35 12.38 -11.02
C VAL A 63 -2.99 11.62 -9.86
N ARG A 64 -3.50 10.43 -10.13
CA ARG A 64 -4.15 9.62 -9.10
C ARG A 64 -3.18 9.23 -8.00
N ILE A 65 -1.98 8.82 -8.36
CA ILE A 65 -0.98 8.43 -7.37
C ILE A 65 -0.59 9.62 -6.50
N THR A 66 -0.45 10.81 -7.10
CA THR A 66 -0.14 12.02 -6.34
C THR A 66 -1.22 12.29 -5.28
N ARG A 67 -2.49 12.15 -5.68
CA ARG A 67 -3.60 12.34 -4.76
C ARG A 67 -3.64 11.27 -3.68
N ILE A 68 -3.35 10.02 -4.06
CA ILE A 68 -3.32 8.93 -3.09
C ILE A 68 -2.22 9.17 -2.06
N LYS A 69 -1.05 9.57 -2.50
CA LYS A 69 0.05 9.85 -1.58
C LYS A 69 -0.32 10.96 -0.60
N ASP A 70 -0.97 11.99 -1.09
CA ASP A 70 -1.40 13.09 -0.22
C ASP A 70 -2.41 12.61 0.80
N ARG A 71 -3.37 11.80 0.36
CA ARG A 71 -4.37 11.24 1.26
C ARG A 71 -3.74 10.31 2.30
N LEU A 72 -2.78 9.48 1.88
CA LEU A 72 -2.10 8.59 2.79
C LEU A 72 -1.33 9.34 3.86
N ARG A 73 -0.72 10.47 3.50
CA ARG A 73 -0.03 11.28 4.48
C ARG A 73 -0.95 11.78 5.57
N LYS A 74 -2.20 12.05 5.24
CA LYS A 74 -3.18 12.52 6.22
C LYS A 74 -3.70 11.37 7.08
N LEU A 75 -3.76 10.17 6.53
CA LEU A 75 -4.25 9.00 7.26
C LEU A 75 -3.13 8.31 8.04
N TYR A 76 -1.92 8.41 7.53
CA TYR A 76 -0.77 7.71 8.09
C TYR A 76 -0.13 8.52 9.21
#